data_40121c8a4b67db3952076b8953216427
#
_entry.id   40121c8a4b67db3952076b8953216427
#
_cell.length_a   1.000
_cell.length_b   1.000
_cell.length_c   1.000
_cell.angle_alpha   90.00
_cell.angle_beta   90.00
_cell.angle_gamma   90.00
#
_symmetry.space_group_name_H-M   'P 1'
#
loop_
_entity.id
_entity.type
_entity.pdbx_description
1 polymer ?
#
loop_
_entity_poly.entity_id
_entity_poly.type
_entity_poly.pdbx_seq_one_letter_code
_entity_poly.pdbx_strand_id
1 'polypeptide(L)'
;FTNETRNSIEDASGHSGQTYIAAVNGPCAGGGYELALACDQIVMIDDGATTVSLPEVPLLAVLPGTGGLTRLADKRKIRRDRADFFCTLEEGMRGQRAVDWRLIDEIAPRSKYAGAVEARAVAAVAQSDRPAAAQGIALTPLQRSVEGDSITYSTLNIEIDRAAGTATINVPAPNE
;
A
#
# COMPACT_ATOMS: atom_id res chain seq x y z
N PHE A 1 -10.39 6.41 -0.13
CA PHE A 1 -9.70 6.12 1.14
C PHE A 1 -8.76 4.93 1.03
N THR A 2 -9.24 3.69 0.80
CA THR A 2 -8.38 2.50 0.74
C THR A 2 -7.35 2.52 -0.38
N ASN A 3 -7.63 3.16 -1.50
CA ASN A 3 -6.68 3.25 -2.62
C ASN A 3 -5.64 4.37 -2.43
N GLU A 4 -5.91 5.37 -1.61
CA GLU A 4 -4.97 6.47 -1.33
C GLU A 4 -3.66 5.95 -0.73
N THR A 5 -3.73 5.05 0.27
CA THR A 5 -2.53 4.45 0.87
C THR A 5 -1.67 3.73 -0.17
N ARG A 6 -2.30 2.97 -1.07
CA ARG A 6 -1.59 2.24 -2.13
C ARG A 6 -0.95 3.18 -3.14
N ASN A 7 -1.68 4.21 -3.56
CA ASN A 7 -1.17 5.23 -4.46
C ASN A 7 -0.03 6.02 -3.80
N SER A 8 -0.14 6.33 -2.50
CA SER A 8 0.92 7.02 -1.76
C SER A 8 2.20 6.20 -1.63
N ILE A 9 2.10 4.88 -1.49
CA ILE A 9 3.26 3.97 -1.52
C ILE A 9 3.95 4.05 -2.88
N GLU A 10 3.18 3.94 -3.96
CA GLU A 10 3.72 3.99 -5.33
C GLU A 10 4.28 5.36 -5.69
N ASP A 11 3.65 6.44 -5.24
CA ASP A 11 4.14 7.81 -5.39
C ASP A 11 5.46 8.01 -4.64
N ALA A 12 5.54 7.54 -3.39
CA ALA A 12 6.76 7.63 -2.60
C ALA A 12 7.91 6.80 -3.20
N SER A 13 7.62 5.62 -3.76
CA SER A 13 8.60 4.81 -4.49
C SER A 13 9.09 5.53 -5.73
N GLY A 14 8.17 6.15 -6.49
CA GLY A 14 8.50 6.82 -7.77
C GLY A 14 9.18 8.18 -7.62
N HIS A 15 8.89 8.93 -6.56
CA HIS A 15 9.27 10.35 -6.46
C HIS A 15 10.04 10.72 -5.19
N SER A 16 10.11 9.85 -4.19
CA SER A 16 10.77 10.16 -2.90
C SER A 16 11.94 9.25 -2.57
N GLY A 17 12.40 8.40 -3.51
CA GLY A 17 13.51 7.47 -3.31
C GLY A 17 13.27 6.46 -2.17
N GLN A 18 12.01 6.15 -1.85
CA GLN A 18 11.64 5.14 -0.87
C GLN A 18 11.41 3.79 -1.56
N THR A 19 11.78 2.71 -0.90
CA THR A 19 11.49 1.35 -1.37
C THR A 19 10.67 0.63 -0.33
N TYR A 20 9.53 0.09 -0.75
CA TYR A 20 8.62 -0.65 0.10
C TYR A 20 8.72 -2.15 -0.17
N ILE A 21 8.91 -2.93 0.87
CA ILE A 21 9.02 -4.38 0.81
C ILE A 21 7.88 -5.00 1.61
N ALA A 22 7.01 -5.76 0.94
CA ALA A 22 5.98 -6.54 1.61
C ALA A 22 6.56 -7.87 2.08
N ALA A 23 6.57 -8.08 3.39
CA ALA A 23 7.01 -9.31 4.04
C ALA A 23 5.79 -10.16 4.42
N VAL A 24 5.42 -11.12 3.57
CA VAL A 24 4.21 -11.93 3.69
C VAL A 24 4.51 -13.21 4.47
N ASN A 25 3.94 -13.34 5.67
CA ASN A 25 4.17 -14.47 6.58
C ASN A 25 2.89 -15.19 7.03
N GLY A 26 1.85 -15.14 6.21
CA GLY A 26 0.55 -15.77 6.42
C GLY A 26 -0.34 -15.55 5.20
N PRO A 27 -1.61 -15.99 5.21
CA PRO A 27 -2.53 -15.75 4.12
C PRO A 27 -2.64 -14.25 3.80
N CYS A 28 -2.39 -13.88 2.56
CA CYS A 28 -2.41 -12.51 2.08
C CYS A 28 -3.44 -12.39 0.95
N ALA A 29 -4.68 -12.07 1.33
CA ALA A 29 -5.84 -12.15 0.46
C ALA A 29 -6.47 -10.77 0.23
N GLY A 30 -7.09 -10.60 -0.94
CA GLY A 30 -7.90 -9.43 -1.26
C GLY A 30 -7.16 -8.12 -1.05
N GLY A 31 -7.75 -7.20 -0.31
CA GLY A 31 -7.16 -5.89 0.01
C GLY A 31 -5.78 -5.95 0.65
N GLY A 32 -5.45 -7.01 1.40
CA GLY A 32 -4.11 -7.25 1.94
C GLY A 32 -3.09 -7.54 0.83
N TYR A 33 -3.45 -8.36 -0.14
CA TYR A 33 -2.58 -8.61 -1.29
C TYR A 33 -2.52 -7.39 -2.23
N GLU A 34 -3.61 -6.65 -2.39
CA GLU A 34 -3.59 -5.39 -3.14
C GLU A 34 -2.62 -4.35 -2.52
N LEU A 35 -2.49 -4.34 -1.18
CA LEU A 35 -1.48 -3.53 -0.50
C LEU A 35 -0.06 -4.03 -0.80
N ALA A 36 0.17 -5.34 -0.74
CA ALA A 36 1.46 -5.93 -1.10
C ALA A 36 1.84 -5.65 -2.56
N LEU A 37 0.87 -5.67 -3.49
CA LEU A 37 1.07 -5.31 -4.88
C LEU A 37 1.47 -3.85 -5.10
N ALA A 38 1.09 -2.94 -4.20
CA ALA A 38 1.54 -1.56 -4.23
C ALA A 38 3.02 -1.40 -3.83
N CYS A 39 3.57 -2.33 -3.05
CA CYS A 39 4.98 -2.34 -2.69
C CYS A 39 5.88 -2.66 -3.90
N ASP A 40 7.17 -2.32 -3.79
CA ASP A 40 8.16 -2.55 -4.86
C ASP A 40 8.58 -4.01 -4.94
N GLN A 41 8.63 -4.68 -3.79
CA GLN A 41 9.04 -6.08 -3.69
C GLN A 41 8.11 -6.82 -2.72
N ILE A 42 7.90 -8.12 -3.01
CA ILE A 42 7.08 -9.00 -2.18
C ILE A 42 7.90 -10.26 -1.88
N VAL A 43 8.23 -10.46 -0.61
CA VAL A 43 8.90 -11.67 -0.10
C VAL A 43 7.89 -12.48 0.70
N MET A 44 7.69 -13.74 0.35
CA MET A 44 6.72 -14.61 1.02
C MET A 44 7.42 -15.78 1.72
N ILE A 45 6.94 -16.12 2.91
CA ILE A 45 7.41 -17.32 3.60
C ILE A 45 6.96 -18.59 2.85
N ASP A 46 7.86 -19.55 2.71
CA ASP A 46 7.56 -20.88 2.17
C ASP A 46 7.36 -21.86 3.33
N ASP A 47 6.11 -21.93 3.79
CA ASP A 47 5.69 -22.80 4.90
C ASP A 47 4.58 -23.78 4.51
N GLY A 48 4.26 -23.84 3.21
CA GLY A 48 3.21 -24.69 2.67
C GLY A 48 1.78 -24.21 2.92
N ALA A 49 1.57 -23.19 3.75
CA ALA A 49 0.26 -22.66 4.11
C ALA A 49 0.05 -21.21 3.63
N THR A 50 1.11 -20.42 3.58
CA THR A 50 1.04 -19.01 3.16
C THR A 50 0.75 -18.91 1.67
N THR A 51 -0.25 -18.07 1.33
CA THR A 51 -0.75 -17.86 -0.04
C THR A 51 -0.94 -16.39 -0.31
N VAL A 52 -0.96 -16.03 -1.60
CA VAL A 52 -1.48 -14.75 -2.10
C VAL A 52 -2.72 -15.02 -2.94
N SER A 53 -3.76 -14.18 -2.81
CA SER A 53 -5.01 -14.35 -3.56
C SER A 53 -5.76 -13.04 -3.77
N LEU A 54 -6.59 -13.00 -4.82
CA LEU A 54 -7.62 -11.98 -5.06
C LEU A 54 -8.98 -12.69 -5.18
N PRO A 55 -9.55 -13.17 -4.05
CA PRO A 55 -10.69 -14.06 -4.07
C PRO A 55 -12.03 -13.32 -4.11
N GLU A 56 -12.05 -12.03 -4.47
CA GLU A 56 -13.27 -11.22 -4.47
C GLU A 56 -14.31 -11.72 -5.45
N VAL A 57 -13.88 -12.24 -6.61
CA VAL A 57 -14.82 -12.77 -7.61
C VAL A 57 -15.53 -14.02 -7.10
N PRO A 58 -14.85 -15.09 -6.66
CA PRO A 58 -15.53 -16.31 -6.21
C PRO A 58 -16.28 -16.13 -4.89
N LEU A 59 -15.81 -15.28 -3.97
CA LEU A 59 -16.43 -15.14 -2.65
C LEU A 59 -17.51 -14.04 -2.60
N LEU A 60 -17.33 -12.95 -3.34
CA LEU A 60 -18.16 -11.74 -3.21
C LEU A 60 -18.84 -11.35 -4.52
N ALA A 61 -18.57 -12.02 -5.63
CA ALA A 61 -19.05 -11.68 -6.96
C ALA A 61 -18.74 -10.23 -7.39
N VAL A 62 -17.60 -9.69 -6.91
CA VAL A 62 -17.09 -8.36 -7.27
C VAL A 62 -15.64 -8.46 -7.74
N LEU A 63 -15.17 -7.44 -8.45
CA LEU A 63 -13.76 -7.35 -8.82
C LEU A 63 -12.92 -6.79 -7.66
N PRO A 64 -11.61 -7.11 -7.58
CA PRO A 64 -10.67 -6.44 -6.67
C PRO A 64 -10.71 -4.92 -6.89
N GLY A 65 -11.26 -4.17 -5.92
CA GLY A 65 -11.68 -2.78 -6.12
C GLY A 65 -10.61 -1.73 -5.91
N THR A 66 -9.43 -2.10 -5.36
CA THR A 66 -8.36 -1.15 -5.05
C THR A 66 -7.12 -1.33 -5.92
N GLY A 67 -7.32 -1.71 -7.18
CA GLY A 67 -6.30 -1.75 -8.23
C GLY A 67 -5.49 -3.04 -8.30
N GLY A 68 -5.96 -4.14 -7.71
CA GLY A 68 -5.28 -5.42 -7.75
C GLY A 68 -5.07 -5.94 -9.17
N LEU A 69 -6.12 -5.97 -9.99
CA LEU A 69 -6.06 -6.41 -11.38
C LEU A 69 -5.12 -5.54 -12.23
N THR A 70 -5.19 -4.22 -12.06
CA THR A 70 -4.30 -3.29 -12.75
C THR A 70 -2.85 -3.56 -12.39
N ARG A 71 -2.54 -3.73 -11.10
CA ARG A 71 -1.17 -4.00 -10.65
C ARG A 71 -0.64 -5.36 -11.12
N LEU A 72 -1.49 -6.37 -11.18
CA LEU A 72 -1.09 -7.67 -11.78
C LEU A 72 -0.66 -7.50 -13.24
N ALA A 73 -1.45 -6.82 -14.05
CA ALA A 73 -1.16 -6.65 -15.46
C ALA A 73 -0.06 -5.60 -15.72
N ASP A 74 -0.20 -4.41 -15.15
CA ASP A 74 0.62 -3.25 -15.52
C ASP A 74 1.92 -3.13 -14.71
N LYS A 75 1.90 -3.46 -13.42
CA LYS A 75 3.10 -3.39 -12.56
C LYS A 75 3.87 -4.72 -12.58
N ARG A 76 3.19 -5.83 -12.33
CA ARG A 76 3.80 -7.17 -12.27
C ARG A 76 4.02 -7.79 -13.65
N LYS A 77 3.45 -7.20 -14.72
CA LYS A 77 3.55 -7.70 -16.10
C LYS A 77 3.08 -9.15 -16.25
N ILE A 78 2.05 -9.52 -15.52
CA ILE A 78 1.42 -10.83 -15.64
C ILE A 78 0.53 -10.83 -16.89
N ARG A 79 0.58 -11.89 -17.68
CA ARG A 79 -0.32 -12.07 -18.82
C ARG A 79 -1.78 -11.99 -18.35
N ARG A 80 -2.62 -11.30 -19.10
CA ARG A 80 -4.03 -11.05 -18.71
C ARG A 80 -4.80 -12.35 -18.46
N ASP A 81 -4.63 -13.36 -19.30
CA ASP A 81 -5.26 -14.66 -19.10
C ASP A 81 -4.89 -15.34 -17.77
N ARG A 82 -3.65 -15.16 -17.32
CA ARG A 82 -3.21 -15.64 -16.01
C ARG A 82 -3.76 -14.79 -14.86
N ALA A 83 -3.83 -13.48 -15.04
CA ALA A 83 -4.42 -12.59 -14.06
C ALA A 83 -5.92 -12.89 -13.88
N ASP A 84 -6.64 -13.08 -14.97
CA ASP A 84 -8.05 -13.45 -14.95
C ASP A 84 -8.27 -14.80 -14.25
N PHE A 85 -7.48 -15.81 -14.61
CA PHE A 85 -7.54 -17.10 -13.94
C PHE A 85 -7.20 -17.01 -12.45
N PHE A 86 -6.16 -16.27 -12.09
CA PHE A 86 -5.75 -16.08 -10.69
C PHE A 86 -6.88 -15.46 -9.84
N CYS A 87 -7.62 -14.52 -10.39
CA CYS A 87 -8.75 -13.88 -9.69
C CYS A 87 -9.98 -14.79 -9.52
N THR A 88 -9.99 -15.97 -10.14
CA THR A 88 -11.03 -16.99 -9.94
C THR A 88 -10.63 -18.05 -8.91
N LEU A 89 -9.41 -18.00 -8.39
CA LEU A 89 -8.91 -18.96 -7.39
C LEU A 89 -9.18 -18.44 -5.98
N GLU A 90 -10.08 -19.12 -5.27
CA GLU A 90 -10.35 -18.80 -3.86
C GLU A 90 -9.11 -19.07 -2.98
N GLU A 91 -8.46 -20.21 -3.15
CA GLU A 91 -7.29 -20.62 -2.40
C GLU A 91 -6.02 -19.83 -2.74
N GLY A 92 -6.00 -19.12 -3.84
CA GLY A 92 -4.83 -18.37 -4.32
C GLY A 92 -3.66 -19.23 -4.76
N MET A 93 -2.47 -18.66 -4.71
CA MET A 93 -1.21 -19.35 -5.10
C MET A 93 -0.15 -19.23 -4.01
N ARG A 94 0.72 -20.25 -3.94
CA ARG A 94 1.82 -20.39 -2.97
C ARG A 94 3.08 -20.96 -3.59
N GLY A 95 4.15 -20.89 -2.82
CA GLY A 95 5.43 -21.52 -3.17
C GLY A 95 6.00 -21.01 -4.49
N GLN A 96 6.80 -21.84 -5.15
CA GLN A 96 7.49 -21.48 -6.39
C GLN A 96 6.53 -21.05 -7.52
N ARG A 97 5.32 -21.60 -7.55
CA ARG A 97 4.33 -21.22 -8.58
C ARG A 97 3.93 -19.74 -8.49
N ALA A 98 3.87 -19.17 -7.27
CA ALA A 98 3.60 -17.74 -7.10
C ALA A 98 4.75 -16.88 -7.65
N VAL A 99 6.00 -17.32 -7.51
CA VAL A 99 7.18 -16.66 -8.11
C VAL A 99 7.16 -16.79 -9.64
N ASP A 100 6.95 -17.99 -10.16
CA ASP A 100 6.93 -18.26 -11.61
C ASP A 100 5.85 -17.47 -12.35
N TRP A 101 4.77 -17.16 -11.65
CA TRP A 101 3.69 -16.32 -12.16
C TRP A 101 3.90 -14.83 -11.88
N ARG A 102 5.01 -14.46 -11.25
CA ARG A 102 5.32 -13.06 -10.85
C ARG A 102 4.33 -12.44 -9.88
N LEU A 103 3.57 -13.25 -9.16
CA LEU A 103 2.69 -12.76 -8.11
C LEU A 103 3.49 -12.20 -6.93
N ILE A 104 4.65 -12.79 -6.67
CA ILE A 104 5.63 -12.38 -5.67
C ILE A 104 7.05 -12.42 -6.27
N ASP A 105 8.02 -11.86 -5.58
CA ASP A 105 9.40 -11.79 -6.07
C ASP A 105 10.28 -12.92 -5.54
N GLU A 106 10.03 -13.37 -4.30
CA GLU A 106 10.86 -14.38 -3.64
C GLU A 106 10.06 -15.18 -2.62
N ILE A 107 10.44 -16.45 -2.45
CA ILE A 107 10.03 -17.27 -1.32
C ILE A 107 11.24 -17.65 -0.49
N ALA A 108 11.07 -17.75 0.82
CA ALA A 108 12.10 -18.24 1.72
C ALA A 108 11.51 -19.17 2.79
N PRO A 109 12.17 -20.30 3.10
CA PRO A 109 11.73 -21.16 4.18
C PRO A 109 11.76 -20.41 5.52
N ARG A 110 10.91 -20.80 6.46
CA ARG A 110 10.73 -20.13 7.77
C ARG A 110 12.04 -19.80 8.46
N SER A 111 13.00 -20.72 8.43
CA SER A 111 14.30 -20.53 9.08
C SER A 111 15.19 -19.46 8.44
N LYS A 112 14.94 -19.09 7.18
CA LYS A 112 15.73 -18.11 6.43
C LYS A 112 14.93 -16.85 6.09
N TYR A 113 13.62 -16.82 6.40
CA TYR A 113 12.71 -15.77 5.96
C TYR A 113 13.11 -14.38 6.44
N ALA A 114 13.40 -14.22 7.75
CA ALA A 114 13.82 -12.94 8.30
C ALA A 114 15.10 -12.41 7.62
N GLY A 115 16.09 -13.28 7.41
CA GLY A 115 17.33 -12.91 6.72
C GLY A 115 17.11 -12.57 5.24
N ALA A 116 16.15 -13.22 4.56
CA ALA A 116 15.81 -12.86 3.18
C ALA A 116 15.18 -11.47 3.08
N VAL A 117 14.27 -11.14 4.00
CA VAL A 117 13.66 -9.78 4.07
C VAL A 117 14.73 -8.73 4.38
N GLU A 118 15.59 -8.99 5.37
CA GLU A 118 16.69 -8.11 5.72
C GLU A 118 17.66 -7.87 4.56
N ALA A 119 18.05 -8.94 3.85
CA ALA A 119 18.92 -8.83 2.68
C ALA A 119 18.33 -7.95 1.57
N ARG A 120 17.02 -8.05 1.34
CA ARG A 120 16.30 -7.17 0.41
C ARG A 120 16.32 -5.71 0.87
N ALA A 121 16.08 -5.47 2.16
CA ALA A 121 16.12 -4.12 2.73
C ALA A 121 17.52 -3.51 2.61
N VAL A 122 18.57 -4.25 2.94
CA VAL A 122 19.96 -3.82 2.79
C VAL A 122 20.30 -3.49 1.33
N ALA A 123 19.89 -4.35 0.40
CA ALA A 123 20.08 -4.12 -1.03
C ALA A 123 19.35 -2.87 -1.53
N ALA A 124 18.14 -2.61 -1.05
CA ALA A 124 17.39 -1.40 -1.37
C ALA A 124 18.08 -0.14 -0.82
N VAL A 125 18.57 -0.17 0.42
CA VAL A 125 19.33 0.94 1.02
C VAL A 125 20.60 1.24 0.21
N ALA A 126 21.30 0.22 -0.25
CA ALA A 126 22.53 0.39 -1.05
C ALA A 126 22.29 1.06 -2.42
N GLN A 127 21.04 1.02 -2.91
CA GLN A 127 20.64 1.66 -4.18
C GLN A 127 19.94 3.01 -3.98
N SER A 128 19.68 3.40 -2.73
CA SER A 128 19.00 4.66 -2.41
C SER A 128 19.93 5.85 -2.65
N ASP A 129 19.41 6.88 -3.29
CA ASP A 129 20.09 8.17 -3.47
C ASP A 129 19.83 9.15 -2.31
N ARG A 130 19.07 8.72 -1.30
CA ARG A 130 18.77 9.55 -0.13
C ARG A 130 20.03 9.75 0.72
N PRO A 131 20.31 10.99 1.18
CA PRO A 131 21.43 11.24 2.06
C PRO A 131 21.35 10.40 3.35
N ALA A 132 22.40 9.69 3.72
CA ALA A 132 22.43 8.83 4.91
C ALA A 132 22.11 9.58 6.22
N ALA A 133 22.42 10.88 6.27
CA ALA A 133 22.14 11.75 7.41
C ALA A 133 20.80 12.51 7.30
N ALA A 134 20.00 12.26 6.28
CA ALA A 134 18.71 12.93 6.12
C ALA A 134 17.78 12.57 7.28
N GLN A 135 17.28 13.61 7.95
CA GLN A 135 16.29 13.45 9.01
C GLN A 135 14.90 13.71 8.47
N GLY A 136 13.89 13.07 9.06
CA GLY A 136 12.50 13.34 8.77
C GLY A 136 12.09 14.76 9.18
N ILE A 137 11.00 15.26 8.61
CA ILE A 137 10.41 16.55 9.00
C ILE A 137 9.75 16.37 10.37
N ALA A 138 10.13 17.20 11.34
CA ALA A 138 9.41 17.30 12.60
C ALA A 138 8.12 18.08 12.36
N LEU A 139 6.97 17.42 12.54
CA LEU A 139 5.68 18.10 12.47
C LEU A 139 5.47 18.90 13.76
N THR A 140 5.21 20.20 13.61
CA THR A 140 4.76 21.02 14.73
C THR A 140 3.29 20.75 15.03
N PRO A 141 2.87 20.84 16.31
CA PRO A 141 1.44 20.74 16.64
C PRO A 141 0.61 21.76 15.87
N LEU A 142 -0.57 21.36 15.41
CA LEU A 142 -1.49 22.27 14.77
C LEU A 142 -1.97 23.31 15.78
N GLN A 143 -1.74 24.59 15.47
CA GLN A 143 -2.29 25.69 16.25
C GLN A 143 -3.73 25.92 15.80
N ARG A 144 -4.68 25.84 16.76
CA ARG A 144 -6.08 26.12 16.52
C ARG A 144 -6.67 26.92 17.67
N SER A 145 -7.58 27.84 17.35
CA SER A 145 -8.50 28.48 18.29
C SER A 145 -9.90 27.91 18.11
N VAL A 146 -10.62 27.70 19.22
CA VAL A 146 -12.02 27.22 19.21
C VAL A 146 -12.84 28.23 20.02
N GLU A 147 -13.73 28.93 19.35
CA GLU A 147 -14.60 29.93 19.94
C GLU A 147 -16.06 29.63 19.60
N GLY A 148 -16.78 29.02 20.52
CA GLY A 148 -18.14 28.55 20.27
C GLY A 148 -18.19 27.50 19.13
N ASP A 149 -18.88 27.86 18.06
CA ASP A 149 -19.03 27.03 16.87
C ASP A 149 -18.04 27.38 15.74
N SER A 150 -17.04 28.23 16.02
CA SER A 150 -15.97 28.58 15.11
C SER A 150 -14.66 27.91 15.51
N ILE A 151 -13.97 27.31 14.52
CA ILE A 151 -12.65 26.70 14.69
C ILE A 151 -11.70 27.32 13.66
N THR A 152 -10.68 28.04 14.15
CA THR A 152 -9.72 28.73 13.28
C THR A 152 -8.35 28.10 13.37
N TYR A 153 -7.77 27.79 12.21
CA TYR A 153 -6.37 27.39 12.00
C TYR A 153 -5.63 28.51 11.27
N SER A 154 -4.32 28.39 11.14
CA SER A 154 -3.51 29.36 10.39
C SER A 154 -3.87 29.47 8.89
N THR A 155 -4.45 28.42 8.31
CA THR A 155 -4.71 28.32 6.86
C THR A 155 -6.15 28.05 6.50
N LEU A 156 -7.03 27.87 7.48
CA LEU A 156 -8.46 27.67 7.25
C LEU A 156 -9.28 28.03 8.48
N ASN A 157 -10.57 28.30 8.27
CA ASN A 157 -11.54 28.37 9.35
C ASN A 157 -12.76 27.48 9.08
N ILE A 158 -13.39 27.03 10.15
CA ILE A 158 -14.59 26.18 10.13
C ILE A 158 -15.67 26.87 10.95
N GLU A 159 -16.82 27.05 10.34
CA GLU A 159 -18.04 27.55 10.99
C GLU A 159 -19.07 26.43 11.05
N ILE A 160 -19.56 26.12 12.24
CA ILE A 160 -20.52 25.05 12.48
C ILE A 160 -21.92 25.68 12.71
N ASP A 161 -22.87 25.30 11.87
CA ASP A 161 -24.29 25.60 12.10
C ASP A 161 -24.98 24.33 12.64
N ARG A 162 -25.18 24.32 13.96
CA ARG A 162 -25.81 23.17 14.62
C ARG A 162 -27.30 23.06 14.33
N ALA A 163 -27.96 24.20 14.05
CA ALA A 163 -29.39 24.21 13.74
C ALA A 163 -29.64 23.64 12.33
N ALA A 164 -28.79 23.97 11.37
CA ALA A 164 -28.84 23.42 10.02
C ALA A 164 -28.14 22.06 9.90
N GLY A 165 -27.34 21.63 10.88
CA GLY A 165 -26.55 20.40 10.83
C GLY A 165 -25.44 20.47 9.79
N THR A 166 -24.86 21.65 9.54
CA THR A 166 -23.84 21.89 8.52
C THR A 166 -22.57 22.46 9.10
N ALA A 167 -21.45 22.31 8.39
CA ALA A 167 -20.20 23.00 8.65
C ALA A 167 -19.66 23.60 7.34
N THR A 168 -19.26 24.87 7.41
CA THR A 168 -18.60 25.56 6.30
C THR A 168 -17.10 25.62 6.56
N ILE A 169 -16.30 25.10 5.63
CA ILE A 169 -14.84 25.16 5.69
C ILE A 169 -14.36 26.20 4.66
N ASN A 170 -13.73 27.25 5.14
CA ASN A 170 -13.14 28.29 4.30
C ASN A 170 -11.63 28.08 4.25
N VAL A 171 -11.09 27.93 3.06
CA VAL A 171 -9.65 27.79 2.78
C VAL A 171 -9.23 29.00 1.95
N PRO A 172 -8.67 30.07 2.57
CA PRO A 172 -8.20 31.21 1.80
C PRO A 172 -7.03 30.80 0.90
N ALA A 173 -6.92 31.45 -0.26
CA ALA A 173 -5.77 31.28 -1.12
C ALA A 173 -4.49 31.74 -0.37
N PRO A 174 -3.32 31.13 -0.66
CA PRO A 174 -2.07 31.62 -0.14
C PRO A 174 -1.86 33.09 -0.54
N ASN A 175 -1.37 33.92 0.37
CA ASN A 175 -0.91 35.24 -0.01
C ASN A 175 0.35 35.09 -0.87
N GLU A 176 0.40 35.79 -2.03
CA GLU A 176 1.56 35.84 -2.88
C GLU A 176 2.78 36.44 -2.16
#